data_89a9a509db763605cdc497928c6a7a84
#
_entry.id   89a9a509db763605cdc497928c6a7a84
#
_cell.length_a   1.000
_cell.length_b   1.000
_cell.length_c   1.000
_cell.angle_alpha   90.00
_cell.angle_beta   90.00
_cell.angle_gamma   90.00
#
_symmetry.space_group_name_H-M   'P 1'
#
loop_
_entity.id
_entity.type
_entity.pdbx_description
1 polymer ?
#
loop_
_entity_poly.entity_id
_entity_poly.type
_entity_poly.pdbx_seq_one_letter_code
_entity_poly.pdbx_strand_id
1 'polypeptide(L)'
;MSNNNGQLTYLRELTEQLTTRDAELWERDKLVKLVFDNSPASIVMWAVDTELIFTLSAGQGLKKLGLKANESVGISLFEYFETADENFQPIAAHIKALKGTPNTYDFEFMDCVWHTHCTPLLNDLGIITGVTGCAFDITCYIEQAKKIKKLESIIECKETCSTDKYEAIKKLV
;
A
#
# COMPACT_ATOMS: atom_id res chain seq x y z
N MET A 1 -40.08 -45.97 -7.47
CA MET A 1 -38.60 -46.10 -7.33
C MET A 1 -37.80 -45.27 -8.36
N SER A 2 -38.45 -44.41 -9.15
CA SER A 2 -37.81 -43.68 -10.28
C SER A 2 -37.20 -42.31 -9.94
N ASN A 3 -37.45 -41.77 -8.74
CA ASN A 3 -37.06 -40.38 -8.40
C ASN A 3 -35.63 -40.22 -7.82
N ASN A 4 -35.06 -41.31 -7.29
CA ASN A 4 -33.73 -41.25 -6.64
C ASN A 4 -32.57 -41.16 -7.64
N ASN A 5 -32.69 -41.73 -8.84
CA ASN A 5 -31.59 -41.68 -9.81
C ASN A 5 -31.43 -40.29 -10.43
N GLY A 6 -32.54 -39.55 -10.66
CA GLY A 6 -32.46 -38.18 -11.14
C GLY A 6 -31.84 -37.20 -10.15
N GLN A 7 -32.15 -37.37 -8.86
CA GLN A 7 -31.54 -36.56 -7.79
C GLN A 7 -30.04 -36.87 -7.61
N LEU A 8 -29.63 -38.12 -7.73
CA LEU A 8 -28.24 -38.52 -7.66
C LEU A 8 -27.42 -37.97 -8.85
N THR A 9 -27.98 -37.99 -10.05
CA THR A 9 -27.34 -37.39 -11.23
C THR A 9 -27.20 -35.90 -11.08
N TYR A 10 -28.23 -35.19 -10.68
CA TYR A 10 -28.20 -33.73 -10.42
C TYR A 10 -27.16 -33.36 -9.34
N LEU A 11 -27.10 -34.08 -8.24
CA LEU A 11 -26.10 -33.84 -7.18
C LEU A 11 -24.67 -34.06 -7.67
N ARG A 12 -24.42 -35.06 -8.52
CA ARG A 12 -23.11 -35.29 -9.13
C ARG A 12 -22.69 -34.12 -10.04
N GLU A 13 -23.60 -33.68 -10.93
CA GLU A 13 -23.35 -32.54 -11.81
C GLU A 13 -23.08 -31.26 -11.03
N LEU A 14 -23.82 -31.01 -9.95
CA LEU A 14 -23.61 -29.86 -9.08
C LEU A 14 -22.24 -29.92 -8.34
N THR A 15 -21.87 -31.10 -7.87
CA THR A 15 -20.58 -31.31 -7.20
C THR A 15 -19.42 -31.10 -8.17
N GLU A 16 -19.57 -31.58 -9.42
CA GLU A 16 -18.55 -31.41 -10.46
C GLU A 16 -18.40 -29.94 -10.88
N GLN A 17 -19.51 -29.20 -10.98
CA GLN A 17 -19.50 -27.76 -11.23
C GLN A 17 -18.84 -26.99 -10.09
N LEU A 18 -19.12 -27.33 -8.83
CA LEU A 18 -18.50 -26.71 -7.66
C LEU A 18 -16.99 -26.95 -7.62
N THR A 19 -16.54 -28.21 -7.82
CA THR A 19 -15.11 -28.54 -7.83
C THR A 19 -14.36 -27.85 -8.95
N THR A 20 -14.96 -27.70 -10.13
CA THR A 20 -14.37 -26.97 -11.26
C THR A 20 -14.23 -25.47 -10.91
N ARG A 21 -15.27 -24.87 -10.34
CA ARG A 21 -15.26 -23.48 -9.92
C ARG A 21 -14.24 -23.18 -8.81
N ASP A 22 -14.16 -24.09 -7.85
CA ASP A 22 -13.15 -23.97 -6.77
C ASP A 22 -11.72 -24.05 -7.32
N ALA A 23 -11.48 -24.94 -8.30
CA ALA A 23 -10.19 -25.02 -8.97
C ALA A 23 -9.85 -23.75 -9.77
N GLU A 24 -10.80 -23.16 -10.48
CA GLU A 24 -10.61 -21.91 -11.21
C GLU A 24 -10.33 -20.74 -10.25
N LEU A 25 -11.06 -20.64 -9.14
CA LEU A 25 -10.81 -19.64 -8.10
C LEU A 25 -9.42 -19.79 -7.49
N TRP A 26 -9.02 -21.02 -7.18
CA TRP A 26 -7.70 -21.30 -6.62
C TRP A 26 -6.55 -20.89 -7.57
N GLU A 27 -6.68 -21.17 -8.88
CA GLU A 27 -5.67 -20.75 -9.86
C GLU A 27 -5.62 -19.21 -10.01
N ARG A 28 -6.76 -18.53 -9.94
CA ARG A 28 -6.81 -17.06 -9.95
C ARG A 28 -6.14 -16.47 -8.70
N ASP A 29 -6.45 -16.98 -7.53
CA ASP A 29 -5.86 -16.53 -6.26
C ASP A 29 -4.35 -16.76 -6.25
N LYS A 30 -3.90 -17.90 -6.78
CA LYS A 30 -2.48 -18.20 -6.95
C LYS A 30 -1.79 -17.22 -7.89
N LEU A 31 -2.42 -16.85 -9.01
CA LEU A 31 -1.87 -15.86 -9.94
C LEU A 31 -1.76 -14.48 -9.29
N VAL A 32 -2.81 -14.02 -8.61
CA VAL A 32 -2.81 -12.75 -7.86
C VAL A 32 -1.69 -12.74 -6.83
N LYS A 33 -1.57 -13.81 -6.04
CA LYS A 33 -0.47 -13.96 -5.08
C LYS A 33 0.90 -13.89 -5.76
N LEU A 34 1.07 -14.58 -6.89
CA LEU A 34 2.34 -14.61 -7.63
C LEU A 34 2.74 -13.22 -8.14
N VAL A 35 1.77 -12.42 -8.59
CA VAL A 35 2.00 -11.02 -8.99
C VAL A 35 2.47 -10.18 -7.82
N PHE A 36 1.82 -10.29 -6.66
CA PHE A 36 2.23 -9.54 -5.46
C PHE A 36 3.56 -10.02 -4.89
N ASP A 37 3.82 -11.34 -4.90
CA ASP A 37 5.08 -11.92 -4.43
C ASP A 37 6.28 -11.54 -5.31
N ASN A 38 6.05 -11.14 -6.55
CA ASN A 38 7.06 -10.63 -7.49
C ASN A 38 6.99 -9.12 -7.72
N SER A 39 6.18 -8.39 -6.94
CA SER A 39 6.15 -6.93 -6.98
C SER A 39 7.48 -6.33 -6.52
N PRO A 40 7.81 -5.08 -6.88
CA PRO A 40 8.99 -4.41 -6.34
C PRO A 40 9.02 -4.45 -4.80
N ALA A 41 10.20 -4.64 -4.21
CA ALA A 41 10.40 -4.78 -2.76
C ALA A 41 9.96 -3.55 -1.94
N SER A 42 9.63 -2.46 -2.61
CA SER A 42 9.17 -1.20 -2.01
C SER A 42 7.66 -1.02 -1.96
N ILE A 43 6.86 -2.01 -2.38
CA ILE A 43 5.40 -1.87 -2.50
C ILE A 43 4.69 -2.69 -1.43
N VAL A 44 3.73 -2.04 -0.74
CA VAL A 44 2.70 -2.68 0.09
C VAL A 44 1.34 -2.29 -0.48
N MET A 45 0.43 -3.25 -0.58
CA MET A 45 -0.96 -3.04 -0.98
C MET A 45 -1.89 -3.69 0.04
N TRP A 46 -3.01 -3.05 0.30
CA TRP A 46 -4.03 -3.57 1.20
C TRP A 46 -5.43 -3.14 0.77
N ALA A 47 -6.41 -3.81 1.33
CA ALA A 47 -7.79 -3.36 1.32
C ALA A 47 -8.37 -3.48 2.73
N VAL A 48 -9.29 -2.57 3.03
CA VAL A 48 -10.11 -2.60 4.25
C VAL A 48 -11.58 -2.51 3.86
N ASP A 49 -12.45 -3.03 4.70
CA ASP A 49 -13.89 -2.87 4.56
C ASP A 49 -14.38 -1.48 5.06
N THR A 50 -15.70 -1.31 5.16
CA THR A 50 -16.34 -0.07 5.65
C THR A 50 -16.14 0.17 7.14
N GLU A 51 -15.74 -0.86 7.91
CA GLU A 51 -15.42 -0.79 9.34
C GLU A 51 -13.92 -0.60 9.59
N LEU A 52 -13.14 -0.40 8.51
CA LEU A 52 -11.68 -0.26 8.53
C LEU A 52 -10.96 -1.53 9.00
N ILE A 53 -11.53 -2.70 8.76
CA ILE A 53 -10.91 -4.00 9.03
C ILE A 53 -10.17 -4.46 7.77
N PHE A 54 -8.93 -4.91 7.90
CA PHE A 54 -8.16 -5.43 6.78
C PHE A 54 -8.82 -6.66 6.17
N THR A 55 -9.03 -6.62 4.86
CA THR A 55 -9.54 -7.73 4.03
C THR A 55 -8.47 -8.29 3.10
N LEU A 56 -7.41 -7.53 2.84
CA LEU A 56 -6.26 -7.91 2.03
C LEU A 56 -5.01 -7.20 2.56
N SER A 57 -3.87 -7.88 2.55
CA SER A 57 -2.56 -7.28 2.77
C SER A 57 -1.51 -8.06 1.97
N ALA A 58 -0.84 -7.41 1.01
CA ALA A 58 0.06 -8.05 0.06
C ALA A 58 1.22 -7.13 -0.36
N GLY A 59 2.23 -7.70 -1.01
CA GLY A 59 3.37 -7.01 -1.57
C GLY A 59 4.68 -7.26 -0.83
N GLN A 60 5.79 -7.10 -1.53
CA GLN A 60 7.12 -7.40 -1.02
C GLN A 60 7.56 -6.43 0.10
N GLY A 61 6.99 -5.21 0.12
CA GLY A 61 7.26 -4.22 1.18
C GLY A 61 6.84 -4.69 2.57
N LEU A 62 5.90 -5.63 2.69
CA LEU A 62 5.52 -6.24 3.97
C LEU A 62 6.70 -6.85 4.72
N LYS A 63 7.71 -7.37 4.02
CA LYS A 63 8.91 -7.92 4.64
C LYS A 63 9.69 -6.89 5.47
N LYS A 64 9.68 -5.61 5.04
CA LYS A 64 10.30 -4.51 5.80
C LYS A 64 9.53 -4.20 7.07
N LEU A 65 8.23 -4.47 7.07
CA LEU A 65 7.36 -4.34 8.24
C LEU A 65 7.36 -5.60 9.12
N GLY A 66 8.15 -6.62 8.78
CA GLY A 66 8.17 -7.90 9.50
C GLY A 66 6.91 -8.74 9.31
N LEU A 67 6.08 -8.43 8.33
CA LEU A 67 4.77 -9.05 8.09
C LEU A 67 4.80 -10.01 6.89
N LYS A 68 3.91 -11.00 6.94
CA LYS A 68 3.57 -11.88 5.81
C LYS A 68 2.30 -11.39 5.12
N ALA A 69 2.11 -11.84 3.89
CA ALA A 69 0.87 -11.57 3.16
C ALA A 69 -0.35 -12.03 3.97
N ASN A 70 -1.36 -11.18 4.05
CA ASN A 70 -2.63 -11.37 4.75
C ASN A 70 -2.52 -11.60 6.28
N GLU A 71 -1.38 -11.34 6.90
CA GLU A 71 -1.21 -11.48 8.35
C GLU A 71 -2.08 -10.48 9.13
N SER A 72 -2.34 -9.31 8.55
CA SER A 72 -3.18 -8.27 9.14
C SER A 72 -4.68 -8.47 8.88
N VAL A 73 -5.09 -9.45 8.08
CA VAL A 73 -6.51 -9.66 7.74
C VAL A 73 -7.33 -9.97 8.99
N GLY A 74 -8.47 -9.28 9.14
CA GLY A 74 -9.34 -9.37 10.31
C GLY A 74 -8.98 -8.42 11.46
N ILE A 75 -7.85 -7.70 11.36
CA ILE A 75 -7.44 -6.68 12.33
C ILE A 75 -7.95 -5.32 11.84
N SER A 76 -8.43 -4.46 12.75
CA SER A 76 -8.82 -3.10 12.38
C SER A 76 -7.59 -2.19 12.22
N LEU A 77 -7.72 -1.11 11.43
CA LEU A 77 -6.67 -0.10 11.34
C LEU A 77 -6.34 0.53 12.71
N PHE A 78 -7.34 0.69 13.56
CA PHE A 78 -7.15 1.24 14.91
C PHE A 78 -6.28 0.33 15.77
N GLU A 79 -6.52 -0.97 15.70
CA GLU A 79 -5.74 -1.99 16.41
C GLU A 79 -4.32 -2.11 15.81
N TYR A 80 -4.20 -2.10 14.49
CA TYR A 80 -2.92 -2.19 13.78
C TYR A 80 -1.98 -1.02 14.11
N PHE A 81 -2.50 0.20 14.24
CA PHE A 81 -1.73 1.38 14.60
C PHE A 81 -1.76 1.70 16.10
N GLU A 82 -2.37 0.84 16.92
CA GLU A 82 -2.49 1.00 18.37
C GLU A 82 -3.02 2.38 18.78
N THR A 83 -4.03 2.89 18.07
CA THR A 83 -4.60 4.22 18.29
C THR A 83 -6.12 4.19 18.25
N ALA A 84 -6.76 5.08 19.01
CA ALA A 84 -8.19 5.37 18.91
C ALA A 84 -8.47 6.73 18.27
N ASP A 85 -7.44 7.45 17.78
CA ASP A 85 -7.56 8.79 17.21
C ASP A 85 -7.96 8.71 15.74
N GLU A 86 -9.18 9.12 15.41
CA GLU A 86 -9.66 9.22 14.03
C GLU A 86 -8.89 10.26 13.19
N ASN A 87 -8.21 11.24 13.83
CA ASN A 87 -7.39 12.22 13.17
C ASN A 87 -5.96 11.72 12.89
N PHE A 88 -5.58 10.55 13.40
CA PHE A 88 -4.32 9.92 13.03
C PHE A 88 -4.25 9.75 11.52
N GLN A 89 -3.20 10.28 10.90
CA GLN A 89 -3.15 10.47 9.45
C GLN A 89 -3.56 9.25 8.62
N PRO A 90 -3.09 8.01 8.88
CA PRO A 90 -3.55 6.82 8.18
C PRO A 90 -5.05 6.57 8.34
N ILE A 91 -5.59 6.71 9.55
CA ILE A 91 -7.02 6.50 9.83
C ILE A 91 -7.86 7.55 9.10
N ALA A 92 -7.52 8.83 9.27
CA ALA A 92 -8.22 9.95 8.63
C ALA A 92 -8.24 9.82 7.11
N ALA A 93 -7.15 9.33 6.51
CA ALA A 93 -7.05 9.09 5.08
C ALA A 93 -8.04 8.02 4.59
N HIS A 94 -8.20 6.93 5.34
CA HIS A 94 -9.17 5.89 5.01
C HIS A 94 -10.61 6.37 5.21
N ILE A 95 -10.90 7.06 6.31
CA ILE A 95 -12.23 7.67 6.56
C ILE A 95 -12.60 8.63 5.43
N LYS A 96 -11.65 9.41 4.93
CA LYS A 96 -11.85 10.32 3.79
C LYS A 96 -12.13 9.55 2.50
N ALA A 97 -11.42 8.46 2.26
CA ALA A 97 -11.66 7.59 1.10
C ALA A 97 -13.04 6.91 1.16
N LEU A 98 -13.48 6.43 2.35
CA LEU A 98 -14.84 5.91 2.54
C LEU A 98 -15.94 6.94 2.21
N LYS A 99 -15.64 8.24 2.34
CA LYS A 99 -16.53 9.34 1.92
C LYS A 99 -16.44 9.66 0.42
N GLY A 100 -15.75 8.83 -0.36
CA GLY A 100 -15.62 8.96 -1.81
C GLY A 100 -14.49 9.85 -2.28
N THR A 101 -13.61 10.33 -1.41
CA THR A 101 -12.51 11.23 -1.78
C THR A 101 -11.16 10.51 -1.70
N PRO A 102 -10.54 10.14 -2.85
CA PRO A 102 -9.18 9.61 -2.86
C PRO A 102 -8.19 10.60 -2.26
N ASN A 103 -7.14 10.10 -1.66
CA ASN A 103 -6.10 10.96 -1.11
C ASN A 103 -4.74 10.29 -1.09
N THR A 104 -3.71 11.12 -0.95
CA THR A 104 -2.30 10.71 -0.92
C THR A 104 -1.61 11.42 0.22
N TYR A 105 -0.68 10.73 0.88
CA TYR A 105 0.11 11.29 1.98
C TYR A 105 1.42 10.52 2.16
N ASP A 106 2.39 11.18 2.77
CA ASP A 106 3.63 10.55 3.21
C ASP A 106 3.52 10.27 4.71
N PHE A 107 3.99 9.09 5.13
CA PHE A 107 3.91 8.65 6.51
C PHE A 107 5.18 7.89 6.92
N GLU A 108 5.77 8.27 8.04
CA GLU A 108 6.90 7.55 8.61
C GLU A 108 6.41 6.40 9.48
N PHE A 109 6.82 5.19 9.12
CA PHE A 109 6.45 3.98 9.86
C PHE A 109 7.56 2.93 9.77
N MET A 110 7.98 2.38 10.91
CA MET A 110 9.04 1.38 11.02
C MET A 110 10.32 1.77 10.25
N ASP A 111 10.87 2.94 10.58
CA ASP A 111 12.10 3.49 10.00
C ASP A 111 12.08 3.70 8.47
N CYS A 112 10.90 3.63 7.86
CA CYS A 112 10.68 3.88 6.45
C CYS A 112 9.72 5.05 6.24
N VAL A 113 9.91 5.80 5.16
CA VAL A 113 8.97 6.81 4.67
C VAL A 113 8.13 6.19 3.57
N TRP A 114 6.83 6.12 3.79
CA TRP A 114 5.88 5.51 2.87
C TRP A 114 5.06 6.58 2.16
N HIS A 115 5.13 6.61 0.83
CA HIS A 115 4.22 7.40 0.00
C HIS A 115 2.96 6.58 -0.25
N THR A 116 1.85 7.01 0.33
CA THR A 116 0.63 6.22 0.45
C THR A 116 -0.50 6.82 -0.37
N HIS A 117 -1.18 5.99 -1.14
CA HIS A 117 -2.42 6.30 -1.83
C HIS A 117 -3.57 5.51 -1.20
N CYS A 118 -4.67 6.19 -0.88
CA CYS A 118 -5.94 5.57 -0.46
C CYS A 118 -7.05 5.96 -1.43
N THR A 119 -7.77 4.97 -1.94
CA THR A 119 -8.89 5.16 -2.87
C THR A 119 -10.10 4.34 -2.44
N PRO A 120 -11.34 4.84 -2.66
CA PRO A 120 -12.54 4.05 -2.44
C PRO A 120 -12.52 2.74 -3.25
N LEU A 121 -12.88 1.65 -2.60
CA LEU A 121 -13.13 0.37 -3.26
C LEU A 121 -14.62 0.28 -3.62
N LEU A 122 -14.91 0.19 -4.91
CA LEU A 122 -16.28 0.17 -5.44
C LEU A 122 -16.65 -1.23 -5.90
N ASN A 123 -17.88 -1.64 -5.65
CA ASN A 123 -18.44 -2.83 -6.29
C ASN A 123 -18.96 -2.52 -7.71
N ASP A 124 -19.48 -3.54 -8.41
CA ASP A 124 -19.99 -3.42 -9.77
C ASP A 124 -21.18 -2.44 -9.91
N LEU A 125 -21.82 -2.08 -8.83
CA LEU A 125 -22.92 -1.11 -8.76
C LEU A 125 -22.43 0.31 -8.43
N GLY A 126 -21.12 0.52 -8.27
CA GLY A 126 -20.55 1.82 -7.90
C GLY A 126 -20.72 2.18 -6.41
N ILE A 127 -21.09 1.22 -5.57
CA ILE A 127 -21.24 1.42 -4.12
C ILE A 127 -19.87 1.22 -3.46
N ILE A 128 -19.51 2.13 -2.56
CA ILE A 128 -18.28 2.01 -1.77
C ILE A 128 -18.44 0.84 -0.78
N THR A 129 -17.57 -0.15 -0.90
CA THR A 129 -17.53 -1.35 -0.05
C THR A 129 -16.30 -1.38 0.86
N GLY A 130 -15.44 -0.39 0.74
CA GLY A 130 -14.23 -0.29 1.53
C GLY A 130 -13.24 0.70 0.94
N VAL A 131 -11.96 0.54 1.28
CA VAL A 131 -10.84 1.33 0.77
C VAL A 131 -9.73 0.39 0.32
N THR A 132 -9.14 0.67 -0.83
CA THR A 132 -7.85 0.08 -1.20
C THR A 132 -6.74 1.09 -0.98
N GLY A 133 -5.62 0.62 -0.44
CA GLY A 133 -4.42 1.39 -0.23
C GLY A 133 -3.22 0.77 -0.92
N CYS A 134 -2.29 1.64 -1.32
CA CYS A 134 -1.00 1.23 -1.84
C CYS A 134 0.05 2.20 -1.31
N ALA A 135 1.15 1.67 -0.79
CA ALA A 135 2.25 2.44 -0.26
C ALA A 135 3.56 2.04 -0.92
N PHE A 136 4.38 3.05 -1.22
CA PHE A 136 5.72 2.91 -1.77
C PHE A 136 6.74 3.39 -0.74
N ASP A 137 7.73 2.57 -0.45
CA ASP A 137 8.87 3.02 0.35
C ASP A 137 9.72 3.99 -0.47
N ILE A 138 9.71 5.25 -0.04
CA ILE A 138 10.46 6.34 -0.66
C ILE A 138 11.67 6.78 0.17
N THR A 139 12.05 6.03 1.20
CA THR A 139 13.13 6.36 2.13
C THR A 139 14.43 6.69 1.39
N CYS A 140 14.82 5.84 0.45
CA CYS A 140 16.02 6.05 -0.35
C CYS A 140 15.97 7.35 -1.18
N TYR A 141 14.82 7.70 -1.74
CA TYR A 141 14.64 8.95 -2.50
C TYR A 141 14.75 10.16 -1.59
N ILE A 142 14.15 10.12 -0.41
CA ILE A 142 14.24 11.20 0.59
C ILE A 142 15.71 11.40 1.05
N GLU A 143 16.42 10.31 1.31
CA GLU A 143 17.84 10.38 1.71
C GLU A 143 18.73 10.94 0.59
N GLN A 144 18.49 10.52 -0.65
CA GLN A 144 19.22 11.05 -1.81
C GLN A 144 18.93 12.53 -2.00
N ALA A 145 17.67 12.96 -1.91
CA ALA A 145 17.29 14.36 -2.01
C ALA A 145 17.96 15.21 -0.90
N LYS A 146 18.01 14.72 0.34
CA LYS A 146 18.73 15.38 1.43
C LYS A 146 20.23 15.49 1.16
N LYS A 147 20.86 14.46 0.59
CA LYS A 147 22.29 14.49 0.21
C LYS A 147 22.54 15.50 -0.90
N ILE A 148 21.70 15.54 -1.93
CA ILE A 148 21.81 16.51 -3.03
C ILE A 148 21.74 17.93 -2.48
N LYS A 149 20.70 18.25 -1.70
CA LYS A 149 20.52 19.56 -1.10
C LYS A 149 21.70 20.00 -0.23
N LYS A 150 22.30 19.05 0.51
CA LYS A 150 23.50 19.31 1.31
C LYS A 150 24.71 19.62 0.42
N LEU A 151 24.87 18.91 -0.70
CA LEU A 151 25.97 19.17 -1.65
C LEU A 151 25.79 20.53 -2.33
N GLU A 152 24.59 20.88 -2.75
CA GLU A 152 24.25 22.18 -3.34
C GLU A 152 24.61 23.32 -2.38
N SER A 153 24.24 23.23 -1.11
CA SER A 153 24.58 24.24 -0.09
C SER A 153 26.09 24.38 0.14
N ILE A 154 26.85 23.28 0.00
CA ILE A 154 28.32 23.31 0.10
C ILE A 154 28.94 23.99 -1.14
N ILE A 155 28.40 23.75 -2.32
CA ILE A 155 28.87 24.37 -3.57
C ILE A 155 28.61 25.88 -3.54
N GLU A 156 27.40 26.29 -3.20
CA GLU A 156 27.04 27.71 -3.05
C GLU A 156 27.93 28.43 -2.03
N CYS A 157 28.21 27.79 -0.89
CA CYS A 157 29.11 28.33 0.11
C CYS A 157 30.56 28.47 -0.40
N LYS A 158 31.03 27.54 -1.23
CA LYS A 158 32.37 27.63 -1.84
C LYS A 158 32.46 28.70 -2.91
N GLU A 159 31.43 28.87 -3.71
CA GLU A 159 31.38 29.89 -4.76
C GLU A 159 31.34 31.30 -4.14
N THR A 160 30.50 31.54 -3.14
CA THR A 160 30.43 32.83 -2.44
C THR A 160 31.75 33.14 -1.70
N CYS A 161 32.35 32.17 -1.03
CA CYS A 161 33.62 32.34 -0.36
C CYS A 161 34.82 32.58 -1.32
N SER A 162 34.76 31.98 -2.53
CA SER A 162 35.72 32.20 -3.62
C SER A 162 35.58 33.61 -4.20
N THR A 163 34.35 34.08 -4.38
CA THR A 163 34.03 35.42 -4.93
C THR A 163 34.46 36.51 -3.96
N ASP A 164 34.21 36.35 -2.66
CA ASP A 164 34.64 37.32 -1.63
C ASP A 164 36.15 37.42 -1.53
N LYS A 165 36.88 36.31 -1.64
CA LYS A 165 38.35 36.32 -1.72
C LYS A 165 38.87 37.01 -2.98
N TYR A 166 38.22 36.78 -4.11
CA TYR A 166 38.63 37.40 -5.37
C TYR A 166 38.39 38.89 -5.37
N GLU A 167 37.26 39.35 -4.84
CA GLU A 167 36.97 40.80 -4.70
C GLU A 167 37.84 41.47 -3.65
N ALA A 168 38.23 40.76 -2.57
CA ALA A 168 39.16 41.25 -1.59
C ALA A 168 40.58 41.45 -2.16
N ILE A 169 41.06 40.55 -3.03
CA ILE A 169 42.35 40.65 -3.71
C ILE A 169 42.32 41.80 -4.73
N LYS A 170 41.20 41.97 -5.46
CA LYS A 170 41.05 43.06 -6.43
C LYS A 170 41.07 44.47 -5.83
N LYS A 171 40.72 44.60 -4.56
CA LYS A 171 40.74 45.86 -3.80
C LYS A 171 42.15 46.17 -3.22
N LEU A 172 43.09 45.22 -3.27
CA LEU A 172 44.45 45.37 -2.76
C LEU A 172 45.47 45.64 -3.86
N VAL A 173 45.06 45.62 -5.12
CA VAL A 173 45.83 45.98 -6.30
C VAL A 173 45.28 47.27 -6.89
#